data_829dd3683942889b8eccf761ad7ae3c6
#
_entry.id   829dd3683942889b8eccf761ad7ae3c6
#
_cell.length_a   1.000
_cell.length_b   1.000
_cell.length_c   1.000
_cell.angle_alpha   90.00
_cell.angle_beta   90.00
_cell.angle_gamma   90.00
#
_symmetry.space_group_name_H-M   'P 1'
#
loop_
_entity.id
_entity.type
_entity.pdbx_description
1 polymer ?
#
loop_
_entity_poly.entity_id
_entity_poly.type
_entity_poly.pdbx_seq_one_letter_code
_entity_poly.pdbx_strand_id
1 'polypeptide(L)'
;TAVVCFAIMFIIVFVASPRFWNLVGLFVGGVAAAILAITTVGYRGARIDAWLNPETSENGFQTMQSLYAIGSGGLFGKGLGQSIQKMGFLPEPHNDMIFSVICEELGLFGAIGVILLFAFLIYRCRYIANNAADSFGGLIVTGVIAHIAIQMIINVAVVTNTIPNTGVTLPFVSYGGTSLVFMMIEIGMVLSVSRQIRPYEKKKAKEM
;
A
#
# COMPACT_ATOMS: atom_id res chain seq x y z
N THR A 1 -10.61 -0.91 -2.20
CA THR A 1 -10.75 0.04 -1.08
C THR A 1 -11.29 -0.64 0.18
N ALA A 2 -12.43 -1.39 0.13
CA ALA A 2 -13.03 -2.02 1.33
C ALA A 2 -12.07 -2.97 2.07
N VAL A 3 -11.30 -3.79 1.34
CA VAL A 3 -10.30 -4.71 1.92
C VAL A 3 -9.20 -3.92 2.64
N VAL A 4 -8.74 -2.80 2.07
CA VAL A 4 -7.74 -1.93 2.69
C VAL A 4 -8.27 -1.34 4.00
N CYS A 5 -9.49 -0.76 3.98
CA CYS A 5 -10.12 -0.22 5.20
C CYS A 5 -10.29 -1.28 6.28
N PHE A 6 -10.72 -2.48 5.90
CA PHE A 6 -10.86 -3.60 6.84
C PHE A 6 -9.53 -4.01 7.45
N ALA A 7 -8.48 -4.13 6.63
CA ALA A 7 -7.15 -4.50 7.10
C ALA A 7 -6.55 -3.43 8.04
N ILE A 8 -6.74 -2.14 7.74
CA ILE A 8 -6.32 -1.04 8.63
C ILE A 8 -7.05 -1.14 9.96
N MET A 9 -8.39 -1.28 9.94
CA MET A 9 -9.19 -1.43 11.15
C MET A 9 -8.72 -2.63 11.98
N PHE A 10 -8.44 -3.77 11.33
CA PHE A 10 -7.93 -4.96 12.01
C PHE A 10 -6.60 -4.70 12.71
N ILE A 11 -5.65 -4.02 12.05
CA ILE A 11 -4.35 -3.68 12.65
C ILE A 11 -4.52 -2.73 13.83
N ILE A 12 -5.38 -1.70 13.71
CA ILE A 12 -5.62 -0.75 14.81
C ILE A 12 -6.24 -1.48 16.02
N VAL A 13 -7.23 -2.33 15.81
CA VAL A 13 -7.86 -3.12 16.88
C VAL A 13 -6.86 -4.10 17.50
N PHE A 14 -6.00 -4.72 16.69
CA PHE A 14 -4.93 -5.60 17.16
C PHE A 14 -3.96 -4.88 18.10
N VAL A 15 -3.55 -3.67 17.74
CA VAL A 15 -2.62 -2.87 18.55
C VAL A 15 -3.30 -2.30 19.80
N ALA A 16 -4.58 -1.90 19.68
CA ALA A 16 -5.32 -1.26 20.77
C ALA A 16 -5.89 -2.24 21.81
N SER A 17 -6.22 -3.48 21.43
CA SER A 17 -6.91 -4.44 22.29
C SER A 17 -6.14 -5.74 22.44
N PRO A 18 -5.69 -6.11 23.67
CA PRO A 18 -5.03 -7.38 23.91
C PRO A 18 -5.99 -8.59 23.94
N ARG A 19 -7.31 -8.39 23.76
CA ARG A 19 -8.28 -9.48 23.82
C ARG A 19 -8.34 -10.25 22.51
N PHE A 20 -7.70 -11.42 22.49
CA PHE A 20 -7.63 -12.33 21.34
C PHE A 20 -9.00 -12.66 20.71
N TRP A 21 -10.06 -12.85 21.52
CA TRP A 21 -11.39 -13.19 21.02
C TRP A 21 -12.03 -12.10 20.14
N ASN A 22 -11.77 -10.82 20.43
CA ASN A 22 -12.25 -9.73 19.58
C ASN A 22 -11.60 -9.76 18.19
N LEU A 23 -10.34 -10.14 18.13
CA LEU A 23 -9.59 -10.29 16.87
C LEU A 23 -10.09 -11.45 16.05
N VAL A 24 -10.34 -12.61 16.70
CA VAL A 24 -10.92 -13.79 16.03
C VAL A 24 -12.30 -13.46 15.47
N GLY A 25 -13.18 -12.81 16.25
CA GLY A 25 -14.49 -12.40 15.78
C GLY A 25 -14.44 -11.44 14.59
N LEU A 26 -13.55 -10.45 14.64
CA LEU A 26 -13.35 -9.49 13.54
C LEU A 26 -12.82 -10.18 12.29
N PHE A 27 -11.83 -11.08 12.44
CA PHE A 27 -11.26 -11.82 11.32
C PHE A 27 -12.28 -12.75 10.65
N VAL A 28 -13.00 -13.55 11.44
CA VAL A 28 -14.05 -14.46 10.93
C VAL A 28 -15.16 -13.67 10.24
N GLY A 29 -15.63 -12.58 10.85
CA GLY A 29 -16.64 -11.69 10.24
C GLY A 29 -16.16 -11.07 8.92
N GLY A 30 -14.92 -10.65 8.85
CA GLY A 30 -14.31 -10.08 7.64
C GLY A 30 -14.16 -11.13 6.52
N VAL A 31 -13.71 -12.34 6.85
CA VAL A 31 -13.61 -13.44 5.88
C VAL A 31 -15.00 -13.85 5.37
N ALA A 32 -15.99 -13.98 6.25
CA ALA A 32 -17.37 -14.28 5.86
C ALA A 32 -17.95 -13.21 4.92
N ALA A 33 -17.76 -11.93 5.25
CA ALA A 33 -18.18 -10.81 4.41
C ALA A 33 -17.47 -10.81 3.04
N ALA A 34 -16.17 -11.13 3.00
CA ALA A 34 -15.41 -11.23 1.77
C ALA A 34 -15.93 -12.39 0.87
N ILE A 35 -16.17 -13.56 1.43
CA ILE A 35 -16.74 -14.71 0.71
C ILE A 35 -18.12 -14.36 0.15
N LEU A 36 -19.01 -13.81 0.98
CA LEU A 36 -20.34 -13.38 0.54
C LEU A 36 -20.25 -12.37 -0.60
N ALA A 37 -19.36 -11.42 -0.47
CA ALA A 37 -19.16 -10.38 -1.48
C ALA A 37 -18.57 -10.91 -2.81
N ILE A 38 -17.78 -11.99 -2.79
CA ILE A 38 -17.25 -12.65 -4.01
C ILE A 38 -18.36 -13.43 -4.70
N THR A 39 -19.21 -14.13 -3.95
CA THR A 39 -20.26 -15.00 -4.50
C THR A 39 -21.44 -14.21 -5.06
N THR A 40 -21.73 -13.01 -4.55
CA THR A 40 -22.92 -12.23 -4.94
C THR A 40 -22.68 -11.28 -6.13
N VAL A 41 -21.43 -10.97 -6.50
CA VAL A 41 -21.13 -9.98 -7.53
C VAL A 41 -20.34 -10.59 -8.69
N GLY A 42 -21.00 -10.86 -9.81
CA GLY A 42 -20.43 -11.50 -11.01
C GLY A 42 -19.21 -10.80 -11.64
N TYR A 43 -19.09 -9.48 -11.49
CA TYR A 43 -17.92 -8.70 -11.92
C TYR A 43 -16.58 -9.14 -11.31
N ARG A 44 -16.63 -9.75 -10.12
CA ARG A 44 -15.40 -10.23 -9.43
C ARG A 44 -14.87 -11.53 -10.04
N GLY A 45 -15.74 -12.35 -10.63
CA GLY A 45 -15.34 -13.57 -11.35
C GLY A 45 -14.41 -13.25 -12.53
N ALA A 46 -14.74 -12.22 -13.31
CA ALA A 46 -13.92 -11.78 -14.44
C ALA A 46 -12.51 -11.29 -14.03
N ARG A 47 -12.36 -10.69 -12.83
CA ARG A 47 -11.05 -10.29 -12.31
C ARG A 47 -10.21 -11.49 -11.84
N ILE A 48 -10.85 -12.51 -11.30
CA ILE A 48 -10.17 -13.75 -10.89
C ILE A 48 -9.73 -14.50 -12.14
N ASP A 49 -10.56 -14.57 -13.16
CA ASP A 49 -10.19 -15.18 -14.43
C ASP A 49 -9.03 -14.45 -15.12
N ALA A 50 -9.07 -13.13 -15.17
CA ALA A 50 -7.96 -12.30 -15.69
C ALA A 50 -6.65 -12.48 -14.89
N TRP A 51 -6.74 -12.80 -13.61
CA TRP A 51 -5.58 -13.08 -12.76
C TRP A 51 -4.99 -14.46 -13.00
N LEU A 52 -5.85 -15.50 -13.10
CA LEU A 52 -5.41 -16.88 -13.29
C LEU A 52 -4.96 -17.14 -14.75
N ASN A 53 -5.65 -16.53 -15.72
CA ASN A 53 -5.42 -16.72 -17.14
C ASN A 53 -5.25 -15.37 -17.86
N PRO A 54 -4.21 -14.59 -17.55
CA PRO A 54 -4.05 -13.24 -18.10
C PRO A 54 -3.85 -13.22 -19.61
N GLU A 55 -3.35 -14.31 -20.20
CA GLU A 55 -3.09 -14.42 -21.64
C GLU A 55 -4.36 -14.64 -22.47
N THR A 56 -5.36 -15.31 -21.91
CA THR A 56 -6.58 -15.72 -22.63
C THR A 56 -7.80 -14.93 -22.24
N SER A 57 -7.78 -14.26 -21.09
CA SER A 57 -8.90 -13.45 -20.61
C SER A 57 -8.95 -12.08 -21.30
N GLU A 58 -10.15 -11.65 -21.73
CA GLU A 58 -10.37 -10.32 -22.29
C GLU A 58 -9.93 -9.18 -21.33
N ASN A 59 -10.03 -9.42 -20.02
CA ASN A 59 -9.62 -8.46 -18.98
C ASN A 59 -8.16 -8.62 -18.53
N GLY A 60 -7.41 -9.56 -19.11
CA GLY A 60 -6.01 -9.86 -18.74
C GLY A 60 -5.00 -8.90 -19.37
N PHE A 61 -5.40 -8.12 -20.39
CA PHE A 61 -4.50 -7.24 -21.15
C PHE A 61 -3.69 -6.29 -20.26
N GLN A 62 -4.32 -5.62 -19.28
CA GLN A 62 -3.63 -4.74 -18.35
C GLN A 62 -2.55 -5.45 -17.54
N THR A 63 -2.85 -6.66 -17.04
CA THR A 63 -1.91 -7.49 -16.27
C THR A 63 -0.72 -7.90 -17.14
N MET A 64 -0.97 -8.34 -18.38
CA MET A 64 0.10 -8.73 -19.31
C MET A 64 1.02 -7.57 -19.63
N GLN A 65 0.47 -6.39 -19.93
CA GLN A 65 1.29 -5.20 -20.21
C GLN A 65 2.12 -4.76 -18.99
N SER A 66 1.55 -4.91 -17.77
CA SER A 66 2.29 -4.67 -16.54
C SER A 66 3.47 -5.63 -16.38
N LEU A 67 3.28 -6.91 -16.64
CA LEU A 67 4.36 -7.92 -16.58
C LEU A 67 5.43 -7.69 -17.65
N TYR A 68 5.02 -7.28 -18.87
CA TYR A 68 5.97 -6.91 -19.93
C TYR A 68 6.79 -5.67 -19.55
N ALA A 69 6.17 -4.67 -18.90
CA ALA A 69 6.90 -3.51 -18.39
C ALA A 69 7.99 -3.94 -17.40
N ILE A 70 7.62 -4.75 -16.38
CA ILE A 70 8.57 -5.25 -15.38
C ILE A 70 9.69 -6.06 -16.05
N GLY A 71 9.34 -7.03 -16.92
CA GLY A 71 10.31 -7.90 -17.57
C GLY A 71 11.26 -7.15 -18.50
N SER A 72 10.77 -6.12 -19.17
CA SER A 72 11.58 -5.33 -20.13
C SER A 72 12.55 -4.35 -19.46
N GLY A 73 12.33 -4.01 -18.17
CA GLY A 73 13.19 -3.09 -17.42
C GLY A 73 14.56 -3.69 -17.04
N GLY A 74 14.67 -5.01 -16.89
CA GLY A 74 15.92 -5.67 -16.49
C GLY A 74 16.47 -5.14 -15.16
N LEU A 75 17.81 -5.12 -15.01
CA LEU A 75 18.46 -4.68 -13.77
C LEU A 75 18.52 -3.15 -13.64
N PHE A 76 18.83 -2.44 -14.72
CA PHE A 76 19.12 -1.00 -14.72
C PHE A 76 18.01 -0.14 -15.34
N GLY A 77 16.98 -0.76 -15.93
CA GLY A 77 15.91 -0.06 -16.63
C GLY A 77 16.31 0.45 -18.02
N LYS A 78 15.31 0.99 -18.73
CA LYS A 78 15.47 1.60 -20.04
C LYS A 78 15.87 3.07 -19.98
N GLY A 79 15.84 3.67 -18.80
CA GLY A 79 16.07 5.09 -18.56
C GLY A 79 14.78 5.86 -18.26
N LEU A 80 14.94 6.93 -17.50
CA LEU A 80 13.83 7.81 -17.12
C LEU A 80 13.15 8.39 -18.38
N GLY A 81 11.82 8.31 -18.42
CA GLY A 81 11.03 8.79 -19.54
C GLY A 81 10.98 7.85 -20.74
N GLN A 82 11.71 6.73 -20.77
CA GLN A 82 11.84 5.81 -21.89
C GLN A 82 10.94 4.57 -21.81
N SER A 83 9.96 4.55 -20.91
CA SER A 83 8.98 3.46 -20.85
C SER A 83 8.16 3.41 -22.13
N ILE A 84 8.17 2.29 -22.82
CA ILE A 84 7.35 2.03 -24.01
C ILE A 84 5.91 1.75 -23.59
N GLN A 85 5.73 1.04 -22.50
CA GLN A 85 4.41 0.61 -22.04
C GLN A 85 3.50 1.79 -21.67
N LYS A 86 4.05 2.88 -21.13
CA LYS A 86 3.28 4.09 -20.82
C LYS A 86 2.80 4.85 -22.07
N MET A 87 3.38 4.60 -23.25
CA MET A 87 3.04 5.29 -24.50
C MET A 87 1.77 4.78 -25.18
N GLY A 88 0.85 4.18 -24.43
CA GLY A 88 -0.48 3.77 -24.90
C GLY A 88 -0.74 2.26 -24.90
N PHE A 89 0.24 1.44 -24.50
CA PHE A 89 0.05 0.01 -24.38
C PHE A 89 -0.53 -0.39 -23.01
N LEU A 90 -0.13 0.27 -21.94
CA LEU A 90 -0.62 -0.02 -20.59
C LEU A 90 -1.81 0.89 -20.26
N PRO A 91 -3.01 0.35 -19.97
CA PRO A 91 -4.12 1.12 -19.43
C PRO A 91 -3.76 1.71 -18.06
N GLU A 92 -4.15 2.97 -17.83
CA GLU A 92 -3.98 3.68 -16.55
C GLU A 92 -2.53 3.62 -15.96
N PRO A 93 -1.48 3.88 -16.78
CA PRO A 93 -0.08 3.70 -16.38
C PRO A 93 0.34 4.62 -15.23
N HIS A 94 -0.36 5.74 -15.04
CA HIS A 94 -0.06 6.75 -14.02
C HIS A 94 -0.80 6.51 -12.70
N ASN A 95 -1.80 5.65 -12.68
CA ASN A 95 -2.65 5.38 -11.51
C ASN A 95 -2.15 4.13 -10.76
N ASP A 96 -2.85 3.02 -10.91
CA ASP A 96 -2.59 1.79 -10.16
C ASP A 96 -1.42 0.96 -10.70
N MET A 97 -0.99 1.22 -11.95
CA MET A 97 0.12 0.50 -12.61
C MET A 97 1.46 1.28 -12.63
N ILE A 98 1.57 2.38 -11.91
CA ILE A 98 2.78 3.22 -11.93
C ILE A 98 4.05 2.46 -11.52
N PHE A 99 3.93 1.49 -10.61
CA PHE A 99 5.07 0.69 -10.16
C PHE A 99 5.69 -0.14 -11.29
N SER A 100 4.88 -0.65 -12.25
CA SER A 100 5.42 -1.35 -13.44
C SER A 100 6.20 -0.42 -14.35
N VAL A 101 5.75 0.83 -14.50
CA VAL A 101 6.47 1.86 -15.25
C VAL A 101 7.80 2.19 -14.57
N ILE A 102 7.82 2.29 -13.24
CA ILE A 102 9.07 2.47 -12.46
C ILE A 102 10.03 1.30 -12.69
N CYS A 103 9.53 0.06 -12.70
CA CYS A 103 10.33 -1.11 -13.01
C CYS A 103 10.89 -1.07 -14.44
N GLU A 104 10.11 -0.61 -15.43
CA GLU A 104 10.58 -0.49 -16.82
C GLU A 104 11.65 0.59 -16.97
N GLU A 105 11.46 1.76 -16.34
CA GLU A 105 12.37 2.90 -16.50
C GLU A 105 13.63 2.80 -15.66
N LEU A 106 13.53 2.36 -14.41
CA LEU A 106 14.63 2.30 -13.43
C LEU A 106 15.15 0.89 -13.16
N GLY A 107 14.49 -0.13 -13.72
CA GLY A 107 14.86 -1.52 -13.53
C GLY A 107 14.64 -2.02 -12.10
N LEU A 108 15.24 -3.18 -11.81
CA LEU A 108 15.15 -3.82 -10.50
C LEU A 108 15.75 -2.93 -9.39
N PHE A 109 16.86 -2.24 -9.65
CA PHE A 109 17.46 -1.34 -8.65
C PHE A 109 16.54 -0.18 -8.29
N GLY A 110 15.83 0.40 -9.26
CA GLY A 110 14.86 1.44 -9.00
C GLY A 110 13.64 0.93 -8.21
N ALA A 111 13.12 -0.24 -8.57
CA ALA A 111 12.03 -0.89 -7.84
C ALA A 111 12.40 -1.16 -6.38
N ILE A 112 13.58 -1.74 -6.12
CA ILE A 112 14.09 -1.97 -4.77
C ILE A 112 14.28 -0.63 -4.04
N GLY A 113 14.83 0.39 -4.71
CA GLY A 113 15.01 1.72 -4.14
C GLY A 113 13.69 2.33 -3.63
N VAL A 114 12.63 2.25 -4.42
CA VAL A 114 11.29 2.71 -4.02
C VAL A 114 10.76 1.91 -2.82
N ILE A 115 10.88 0.59 -2.83
CA ILE A 115 10.47 -0.26 -1.71
C ILE A 115 11.24 0.11 -0.42
N LEU A 116 12.55 0.34 -0.52
CA LEU A 116 13.38 0.74 0.62
C LEU A 116 13.00 2.12 1.16
N LEU A 117 12.61 3.08 0.30
CA LEU A 117 12.10 4.38 0.74
C LEU A 117 10.80 4.23 1.55
N PHE A 118 9.87 3.39 1.10
CA PHE A 118 8.65 3.08 1.87
C PHE A 118 8.99 2.39 3.19
N ALA A 119 9.88 1.40 3.19
CA ALA A 119 10.32 0.72 4.40
C ALA A 119 10.95 1.69 5.41
N PHE A 120 11.77 2.64 4.94
CA PHE A 120 12.35 3.69 5.76
C PHE A 120 11.28 4.65 6.33
N LEU A 121 10.31 5.07 5.51
CA LEU A 121 9.19 5.89 5.97
C LEU A 121 8.39 5.19 7.08
N ILE A 122 8.02 3.93 6.85
CA ILE A 122 7.30 3.09 7.82
C ILE A 122 8.12 2.95 9.13
N TYR A 123 9.41 2.70 9.01
CA TYR A 123 10.31 2.60 10.17
C TYR A 123 10.33 3.91 10.99
N ARG A 124 10.43 5.07 10.32
CA ARG A 124 10.40 6.38 10.97
C ARG A 124 9.06 6.66 11.66
N CYS A 125 7.96 6.35 10.99
CA CYS A 125 6.63 6.50 11.58
C CYS A 125 6.43 5.55 12.78
N ARG A 126 6.92 4.30 12.71
CA ARG A 126 6.90 3.37 13.85
C ARG A 126 7.66 3.91 15.07
N TYR A 127 8.82 4.54 14.84
CA TYR A 127 9.55 5.21 15.91
C TYR A 127 8.70 6.30 16.58
N ILE A 128 7.98 7.11 15.78
CA ILE A 128 7.07 8.14 16.29
C ILE A 128 5.91 7.52 17.08
N ALA A 129 5.28 6.45 16.56
CA ALA A 129 4.19 5.76 17.24
C ALA A 129 4.59 5.23 18.62
N ASN A 130 5.75 4.59 18.69
CA ASN A 130 6.25 4.00 19.93
C ASN A 130 6.68 5.03 20.99
N ASN A 131 6.99 6.26 20.58
CA ASN A 131 7.42 7.34 21.46
C ASN A 131 6.37 8.44 21.62
N ALA A 132 5.14 8.21 21.13
CA ALA A 132 4.04 9.18 21.26
C ALA A 132 3.77 9.53 22.72
N ALA A 133 3.38 10.79 22.97
CA ALA A 133 3.13 11.29 24.31
C ALA A 133 1.91 10.65 24.98
N ASP A 134 0.94 10.21 24.14
CA ASP A 134 -0.30 9.58 24.56
C ASP A 134 -0.64 8.38 23.65
N SER A 135 -1.46 7.47 24.15
CA SER A 135 -1.88 6.26 23.42
C SER A 135 -2.71 6.60 22.18
N PHE A 136 -3.48 7.68 22.21
CA PHE A 136 -4.32 8.11 21.08
C PHE A 136 -3.47 8.54 19.89
N GLY A 137 -2.46 9.39 20.12
CA GLY A 137 -1.49 9.78 19.09
C GLY A 137 -0.73 8.58 18.52
N GLY A 138 -0.32 7.63 19.38
CA GLY A 138 0.32 6.39 18.95
C GLY A 138 -0.56 5.55 18.02
N LEU A 139 -1.87 5.42 18.33
CA LEU A 139 -2.83 4.70 17.49
C LEU A 139 -3.10 5.40 16.16
N ILE A 140 -3.18 6.74 16.14
CA ILE A 140 -3.30 7.50 14.88
C ILE A 140 -2.13 7.19 13.97
N VAL A 141 -0.90 7.30 14.48
CA VAL A 141 0.31 7.04 13.68
C VAL A 141 0.35 5.58 13.22
N THR A 142 -0.07 4.63 14.06
CA THR A 142 -0.17 3.21 13.68
C THR A 142 -1.17 3.00 12.54
N GLY A 143 -2.31 3.70 12.55
CA GLY A 143 -3.29 3.67 11.46
C GLY A 143 -2.70 4.18 10.13
N VAL A 144 -1.97 5.28 10.17
CA VAL A 144 -1.28 5.83 8.98
C VAL A 144 -0.22 4.86 8.45
N ILE A 145 0.59 4.26 9.34
CA ILE A 145 1.57 3.23 8.96
C ILE A 145 0.88 2.07 8.26
N ALA A 146 -0.21 1.56 8.86
CA ALA A 146 -0.97 0.45 8.30
C ALA A 146 -1.54 0.80 6.92
N HIS A 147 -2.08 2.01 6.74
CA HIS A 147 -2.61 2.48 5.47
C HIS A 147 -1.53 2.48 4.38
N ILE A 148 -0.42 3.17 4.61
CA ILE A 148 0.69 3.28 3.65
C ILE A 148 1.26 1.89 3.32
N ALA A 149 1.51 1.05 4.35
CA ALA A 149 2.09 -0.26 4.16
C ALA A 149 1.17 -1.19 3.37
N ILE A 150 -0.12 -1.25 3.70
CA ILE A 150 -1.09 -2.11 3.02
C ILE A 150 -1.27 -1.67 1.57
N GLN A 151 -1.43 -0.37 1.29
CA GLN A 151 -1.56 0.11 -0.08
C GLN A 151 -0.33 -0.23 -0.93
N MET A 152 0.86 0.02 -0.40
CA MET A 152 2.12 -0.30 -1.10
C MET A 152 2.23 -1.81 -1.38
N ILE A 153 1.98 -2.66 -0.39
CA ILE A 153 2.07 -4.13 -0.54
C ILE A 153 1.05 -4.61 -1.58
N ILE A 154 -0.21 -4.14 -1.48
CA ILE A 154 -1.26 -4.53 -2.43
C ILE A 154 -0.92 -4.06 -3.84
N ASN A 155 -0.46 -2.82 -4.02
CA ASN A 155 -0.10 -2.30 -5.34
C ASN A 155 1.02 -3.13 -5.97
N VAL A 156 2.11 -3.40 -5.25
CA VAL A 156 3.22 -4.23 -5.73
C VAL A 156 2.73 -5.65 -6.06
N ALA A 157 1.89 -6.25 -5.21
CA ALA A 157 1.36 -7.60 -5.43
C ALA A 157 0.42 -7.69 -6.64
N VAL A 158 -0.38 -6.63 -6.91
CA VAL A 158 -1.23 -6.53 -8.12
C VAL A 158 -0.36 -6.43 -9.37
N VAL A 159 0.60 -5.51 -9.37
CA VAL A 159 1.45 -5.22 -10.53
C VAL A 159 2.32 -6.44 -10.91
N THR A 160 2.73 -7.24 -9.93
CA THR A 160 3.47 -8.50 -10.13
C THR A 160 2.55 -9.71 -10.38
N ASN A 161 1.25 -9.51 -10.56
CA ASN A 161 0.25 -10.57 -10.72
C ASN A 161 0.23 -11.61 -9.59
N THR A 162 0.66 -11.24 -8.39
CA THR A 162 0.58 -12.13 -7.20
C THR A 162 -0.85 -12.23 -6.67
N ILE A 163 -1.64 -11.16 -6.82
CA ILE A 163 -3.06 -11.08 -6.44
C ILE A 163 -3.87 -10.45 -7.59
N PRO A 164 -5.20 -10.69 -7.64
CA PRO A 164 -6.07 -10.08 -8.65
C PRO A 164 -6.02 -8.55 -8.62
N ASN A 165 -6.21 -7.91 -9.78
CA ASN A 165 -6.23 -6.45 -9.89
C ASN A 165 -7.32 -5.83 -9.00
N THR A 166 -6.90 -4.92 -8.09
CA THR A 166 -7.76 -4.25 -7.11
C THR A 166 -7.94 -2.76 -7.38
N GLY A 167 -7.16 -2.16 -8.28
CA GLY A 167 -7.17 -0.72 -8.55
C GLY A 167 -6.70 0.12 -7.35
N VAL A 168 -5.83 -0.43 -6.49
CA VAL A 168 -5.23 0.30 -5.36
C VAL A 168 -3.99 1.03 -5.84
N THR A 169 -3.97 2.33 -5.64
CA THR A 169 -2.87 3.22 -6.07
C THR A 169 -1.65 3.11 -5.14
N LEU A 170 -0.46 3.40 -5.67
CA LEU A 170 0.77 3.47 -4.87
C LEU A 170 0.82 4.81 -4.11
N PRO A 171 0.94 4.81 -2.77
CA PRO A 171 0.96 6.04 -1.98
C PRO A 171 2.01 7.05 -2.48
N PHE A 172 1.67 8.34 -2.52
CA PHE A 172 2.50 9.48 -2.93
C PHE A 172 3.02 9.47 -4.37
N VAL A 173 3.05 8.34 -5.04
CA VAL A 173 3.65 8.17 -6.38
C VAL A 173 2.60 8.16 -7.47
N SER A 174 1.47 7.48 -7.24
CA SER A 174 0.38 7.41 -8.22
C SER A 174 -0.28 8.77 -8.42
N TYR A 175 -0.68 9.03 -9.67
CA TYR A 175 -1.47 10.20 -10.01
C TYR A 175 -2.86 10.10 -9.40
N GLY A 176 -3.21 11.08 -8.55
CA GLY A 176 -4.52 11.14 -7.92
C GLY A 176 -4.59 12.32 -6.95
N GLY A 177 -5.22 13.43 -7.37
CA GLY A 177 -5.27 14.67 -6.56
C GLY A 177 -5.91 14.45 -5.19
N THR A 178 -7.04 13.76 -5.13
CA THR A 178 -7.73 13.46 -3.86
C THR A 178 -6.91 12.52 -2.97
N SER A 179 -6.31 11.48 -3.52
CA SER A 179 -5.46 10.55 -2.77
C SER A 179 -4.27 11.27 -2.16
N LEU A 180 -3.62 12.15 -2.94
CA LEU A 180 -2.47 12.93 -2.46
C LEU A 180 -2.86 13.85 -1.29
N VAL A 181 -3.99 14.54 -1.38
CA VAL A 181 -4.48 15.42 -0.29
C VAL A 181 -4.68 14.63 0.99
N PHE A 182 -5.34 13.47 0.94
CA PHE A 182 -5.53 12.62 2.11
C PHE A 182 -4.20 12.13 2.70
N MET A 183 -3.26 11.69 1.86
CA MET A 183 -1.92 11.29 2.30
C MET A 183 -1.16 12.44 2.97
N MET A 184 -1.27 13.66 2.45
CA MET A 184 -0.66 14.85 3.06
C MET A 184 -1.27 15.17 4.43
N ILE A 185 -2.60 15.02 4.59
CA ILE A 185 -3.28 15.16 5.88
C ILE A 185 -2.78 14.11 6.87
N GLU A 186 -2.68 12.85 6.45
CA GLU A 186 -2.17 11.76 7.29
C GLU A 186 -0.74 12.03 7.78
N ILE A 187 0.15 12.44 6.89
CA ILE A 187 1.52 12.83 7.27
C ILE A 187 1.51 14.06 8.18
N GLY A 188 0.61 15.02 7.95
CA GLY A 188 0.41 16.15 8.85
C GLY A 188 0.06 15.73 10.28
N MET A 189 -0.83 14.72 10.43
CA MET A 189 -1.15 14.13 11.74
C MET A 189 0.07 13.46 12.37
N VAL A 190 0.85 12.68 11.62
CA VAL A 190 2.09 12.05 12.10
C VAL A 190 3.09 13.07 12.59
N LEU A 191 3.27 14.18 11.84
CA LEU A 191 4.16 15.29 12.23
C LEU A 191 3.67 16.00 13.49
N SER A 192 2.35 16.19 13.65
CA SER A 192 1.75 16.76 14.85
C SER A 192 2.06 15.92 16.09
N VAL A 193 1.89 14.60 16.00
CA VAL A 193 2.25 13.67 17.09
C VAL A 193 3.76 13.71 17.37
N SER A 194 4.58 13.72 16.32
CA SER A 194 6.05 13.79 16.45
C SER A 194 6.52 15.02 17.23
N ARG A 195 5.86 16.17 17.08
CA ARG A 195 6.20 17.39 17.82
C ARG A 195 5.94 17.30 19.32
N GLN A 196 5.06 16.41 19.75
CA GLN A 196 4.73 16.19 21.15
C GLN A 196 5.70 15.23 21.85
N ILE A 197 6.55 14.53 21.10
CA ILE A 197 7.58 13.65 21.65
C ILE A 197 8.61 14.53 22.38
N ARG A 198 8.70 14.36 23.71
CA ARG A 198 9.72 15.07 24.50
C ARG A 198 11.10 14.46 24.22
N PRO A 199 12.14 15.28 23.97
CA PRO A 199 13.49 14.77 23.82
C PRO A 199 13.89 13.99 25.08
N TYR A 200 14.51 12.84 24.87
CA TYR A 200 14.94 11.90 25.95
C TYR A 200 15.76 12.60 27.07
N GLU A 201 16.56 13.60 26.72
CA GLU A 201 17.38 14.35 27.67
C GLU A 201 16.56 15.16 28.71
N LYS A 202 15.37 15.66 28.34
CA LYS A 202 14.49 16.37 29.29
C LYS A 202 13.78 15.43 30.26
N LYS A 203 13.68 14.14 29.96
CA LYS A 203 13.10 13.14 30.85
C LYS A 203 14.10 12.76 31.95
N LYS A 204 15.38 12.61 31.59
CA LYS A 204 16.48 12.29 32.53
C LYS A 204 16.78 13.44 33.50
N ALA A 205 16.62 14.69 33.05
CA ALA A 205 16.82 15.89 33.90
C ALA A 205 15.68 16.15 34.91
N LYS A 206 14.53 15.44 34.79
CA LYS A 206 13.42 15.51 35.74
C LYS A 206 13.43 14.39 36.78
N GLU A 207 14.22 13.35 36.55
CA GLU A 207 14.36 12.17 37.44
C GLU A 207 15.60 12.28 38.33
N MET A 208 16.42 13.32 38.17
CA MET A 208 17.52 13.75 39.08
C MET A 208 17.09 14.95 39.91
#